data_bf590f5d9e45e92f77a36a0edf892ae0
#
_entry.id   bf590f5d9e45e92f77a36a0edf892ae0
#
_cell.length_a   1.000
_cell.length_b   1.000
_cell.length_c   1.000
_cell.angle_alpha   90.00
_cell.angle_beta   90.00
_cell.angle_gamma   90.00
#
_symmetry.space_group_name_H-M   'P 1'
#
loop_
_entity.id
_entity.type
_entity.pdbx_description
1 polymer ?
#
loop_
_entity_poly.entity_id
_entity_poly.type
_entity_poly.pdbx_seq_one_letter_code
_entity_poly.pdbx_strand_id
1 'polypeptide(L)'
;MGKEIIKIIKIALEALLDIIYPYDNKCIICGVEGFLGICSKCKSEIKRVHQQEEIMAYGYYGGVLKKLILNLKYHKSFIAGKVLADLLCQIIIEKKLSIDCICYVPISKDSLKKRGFNQCSVLAKNISSILDIPVIDCLVKVKETKEQKLLGKEERMKN
;
A
#
# COMPACT_ATOMS: atom_id res chain seq x y z
N MET A 1 19.21 20.11 -13.87
CA MET A 1 20.38 19.54 -13.16
C MET A 1 20.02 19.01 -11.76
N GLY A 2 19.44 19.78 -10.83
CA GLY A 2 19.15 19.30 -9.47
C GLY A 2 18.21 18.09 -9.36
N LYS A 3 17.15 18.02 -10.17
CA LYS A 3 16.19 16.90 -10.16
C LYS A 3 16.79 15.55 -10.62
N GLU A 4 17.70 15.59 -11.59
CA GLU A 4 18.43 14.40 -12.09
C GLU A 4 19.40 13.87 -11.04
N ILE A 5 20.14 14.75 -10.36
CA ILE A 5 21.08 14.37 -9.31
C ILE A 5 20.31 13.72 -8.14
N ILE A 6 19.18 14.28 -7.71
CA ILE A 6 18.33 13.72 -6.66
C ILE A 6 17.81 12.32 -7.06
N LYS A 7 17.43 12.13 -8.31
CA LYS A 7 16.98 10.84 -8.83
C LYS A 7 18.10 9.79 -8.79
N ILE A 8 19.31 10.16 -9.20
CA ILE A 8 20.49 9.28 -9.16
C ILE A 8 20.85 8.90 -7.73
N ILE A 9 20.88 9.87 -6.80
CA ILE A 9 21.14 9.61 -5.38
C ILE A 9 20.10 8.66 -4.79
N LYS A 10 18.82 8.82 -5.14
CA LYS A 10 17.75 7.94 -4.67
C LYS A 10 17.92 6.52 -5.18
N ILE A 11 18.23 6.34 -6.46
CA ILE A 11 18.49 5.02 -7.07
C ILE A 11 19.71 4.36 -6.42
N ALA A 12 20.81 5.12 -6.21
CA ALA A 12 22.00 4.59 -5.56
C ALA A 12 21.74 4.19 -4.11
N LEU A 13 20.94 4.96 -3.36
CA LEU A 13 20.56 4.65 -2.00
C LEU A 13 19.64 3.41 -1.94
N GLU A 14 18.68 3.28 -2.84
CA GLU A 14 17.84 2.09 -2.96
C GLU A 14 18.67 0.84 -3.27
N ALA A 15 19.60 0.93 -4.24
CA ALA A 15 20.50 -0.18 -4.57
C ALA A 15 21.42 -0.57 -3.39
N LEU A 16 21.91 0.40 -2.63
CA LEU A 16 22.71 0.14 -1.43
C LEU A 16 21.87 -0.55 -0.34
N LEU A 17 20.65 -0.10 -0.13
CA LEU A 17 19.72 -0.73 0.82
C LEU A 17 19.37 -2.17 0.41
N ASP A 18 19.23 -2.44 -0.87
CA ASP A 18 18.96 -3.80 -1.39
C ASP A 18 20.16 -4.75 -1.16
N ILE A 19 21.40 -4.23 -1.13
CA ILE A 19 22.61 -5.00 -0.79
C ILE A 19 22.68 -5.27 0.72
N ILE A 20 22.38 -4.27 1.56
CA ILE A 20 22.47 -4.38 3.02
C ILE A 20 21.31 -5.22 3.58
N TYR A 21 20.14 -5.11 2.97
CA TYR A 21 18.92 -5.84 3.32
C TYR A 21 18.44 -6.62 2.09
N PRO A 22 19.12 -7.72 1.72
CA PRO A 22 18.69 -8.52 0.59
C PRO A 22 17.25 -8.97 0.83
N TYR A 23 16.39 -8.68 -0.13
CA TYR A 23 15.03 -9.19 -0.10
C TYR A 23 15.10 -10.71 -0.11
N ASP A 24 14.48 -11.35 0.87
CA ASP A 24 14.22 -12.78 0.78
C ASP A 24 13.51 -13.04 -0.56
N ASN A 25 14.18 -13.75 -1.46
CA ASN A 25 13.65 -14.10 -2.77
C ASN A 25 12.55 -15.18 -2.61
N LYS A 26 11.55 -14.86 -1.74
CA LYS A 26 10.48 -15.76 -1.34
C LYS A 26 9.14 -15.06 -1.36
N CYS A 27 8.11 -15.79 -1.75
CA CYS A 27 6.74 -15.31 -1.63
C CYS A 27 6.41 -15.01 -0.16
N ILE A 28 6.02 -13.77 0.14
CA ILE A 28 5.68 -13.31 1.51
C ILE A 28 4.43 -13.96 2.10
N ILE A 29 3.70 -14.77 1.34
CA ILE A 29 2.49 -15.48 1.76
C ILE A 29 2.73 -16.96 2.02
N CYS A 30 3.36 -17.69 1.08
CA CYS A 30 3.56 -19.14 1.15
C CYS A 30 5.04 -19.56 1.32
N GLY A 31 5.99 -18.61 1.23
CA GLY A 31 7.42 -18.90 1.42
C GLY A 31 8.11 -19.57 0.22
N VAL A 32 7.42 -19.84 -0.89
CA VAL A 32 8.06 -20.45 -2.06
C VAL A 32 9.14 -19.52 -2.62
N GLU A 33 10.29 -20.09 -2.96
CA GLU A 33 11.45 -19.36 -3.46
C GLU A 33 11.28 -18.89 -4.91
N GLY A 34 12.10 -17.90 -5.33
CA GLY A 34 12.10 -17.38 -6.69
C GLY A 34 11.09 -16.23 -6.94
N PHE A 35 10.51 -15.66 -5.89
CA PHE A 35 9.52 -14.58 -6.03
C PHE A 35 9.83 -13.38 -5.14
N LEU A 36 9.87 -12.20 -5.73
CA LEU A 36 9.91 -10.93 -5.02
C LEU A 36 8.46 -10.48 -4.74
N GLY A 37 8.03 -10.57 -3.46
CA GLY A 37 6.69 -10.19 -3.06
C GLY A 37 5.71 -11.36 -3.04
N ILE A 38 4.90 -11.55 -4.07
CA ILE A 38 3.85 -12.59 -4.12
C ILE A 38 3.98 -13.47 -5.35
N CYS A 39 3.89 -14.81 -5.20
CA CYS A 39 3.90 -15.74 -6.31
C CYS A 39 2.55 -15.74 -7.06
N SER A 40 2.57 -16.22 -8.32
CA SER A 40 1.38 -16.29 -9.18
C SER A 40 0.23 -17.09 -8.55
N LYS A 41 0.55 -18.22 -7.89
CA LYS A 41 -0.43 -19.05 -7.18
C LYS A 41 -1.14 -18.26 -6.07
N CYS A 42 -0.39 -17.63 -5.15
CA CYS A 42 -1.00 -16.81 -4.09
C CYS A 42 -1.78 -15.62 -4.66
N LYS A 43 -1.30 -15.02 -5.75
CA LYS A 43 -2.01 -13.91 -6.40
C LYS A 43 -3.35 -14.36 -6.98
N SER A 44 -3.42 -15.54 -7.60
CA SER A 44 -4.67 -16.09 -8.18
C SER A 44 -5.70 -16.49 -7.11
N GLU A 45 -5.29 -16.72 -5.87
CA GLU A 45 -6.21 -16.99 -4.74
C GLU A 45 -6.95 -15.74 -4.25
N ILE A 46 -6.57 -14.53 -4.70
CA ILE A 46 -7.27 -13.30 -4.35
C ILE A 46 -8.59 -13.22 -5.11
N LYS A 47 -9.71 -13.34 -4.41
CA LYS A 47 -11.04 -13.21 -5.00
C LYS A 47 -11.29 -11.77 -5.41
N ARG A 48 -11.40 -11.52 -6.72
CA ARG A 48 -11.69 -10.20 -7.30
C ARG A 48 -13.11 -9.76 -6.94
N VAL A 49 -13.29 -8.45 -6.74
CA VAL A 49 -14.61 -7.83 -6.54
C VAL A 49 -15.14 -7.37 -7.89
N HIS A 50 -16.44 -7.56 -8.14
CA HIS A 50 -17.12 -6.84 -9.21
C HIS A 50 -17.21 -5.38 -8.81
N GLN A 51 -16.61 -4.50 -9.60
CA GLN A 51 -16.47 -3.07 -9.30
C GLN A 51 -17.83 -2.40 -9.17
N GLN A 52 -18.05 -1.67 -8.07
CA GLN A 52 -19.12 -0.69 -7.92
C GLN A 52 -18.61 0.68 -8.39
N GLU A 53 -19.51 1.54 -8.86
CA GLU A 53 -19.12 2.78 -9.54
C GLU A 53 -18.34 3.76 -8.67
N GLU A 54 -18.68 3.86 -7.38
CA GLU A 54 -18.09 4.86 -6.46
C GLU A 54 -16.81 4.39 -5.74
N ILE A 55 -16.69 3.09 -5.43
CA ILE A 55 -15.58 2.55 -4.66
C ILE A 55 -14.91 1.42 -5.42
N MET A 56 -13.63 1.58 -5.70
CA MET A 56 -12.84 0.55 -6.36
C MET A 56 -12.04 -0.25 -5.36
N ALA A 57 -12.15 -1.57 -5.45
CA ALA A 57 -11.39 -2.51 -4.63
C ALA A 57 -10.83 -3.62 -5.50
N TYR A 58 -9.60 -4.06 -5.25
CA TYR A 58 -8.99 -5.15 -5.99
C TYR A 58 -9.69 -6.48 -5.72
N GLY A 59 -10.04 -6.76 -4.48
CA GLY A 59 -10.62 -8.02 -4.07
C GLY A 59 -11.30 -7.95 -2.71
N TYR A 60 -11.99 -9.03 -2.36
CA TYR A 60 -12.62 -9.19 -1.06
C TYR A 60 -11.58 -9.26 0.07
N TYR A 61 -11.90 -8.63 1.21
CA TYR A 61 -11.06 -8.66 2.40
C TYR A 61 -11.08 -10.07 3.03
N GLY A 62 -10.13 -10.91 2.60
CA GLY A 62 -10.01 -12.29 3.07
C GLY A 62 -8.72 -12.94 2.57
N GLY A 63 -8.45 -14.16 2.98
CA GLY A 63 -7.33 -14.97 2.49
C GLY A 63 -6.01 -14.21 2.35
N VAL A 64 -5.44 -14.27 1.17
CA VAL A 64 -4.15 -13.65 0.82
C VAL A 64 -4.19 -12.13 0.96
N LEU A 65 -5.26 -11.46 0.49
CA LEU A 65 -5.36 -10.00 0.56
C LEU A 65 -5.36 -9.49 2.00
N LYS A 66 -6.07 -10.18 2.90
CA LYS A 66 -6.04 -9.87 4.34
C LYS A 66 -4.63 -10.03 4.91
N LYS A 67 -3.91 -11.11 4.58
CA LYS A 67 -2.53 -11.32 5.03
C LYS A 67 -1.60 -10.20 4.57
N LEU A 68 -1.67 -9.77 3.30
CA LEU A 68 -0.89 -8.65 2.77
C LEU A 68 -1.14 -7.35 3.56
N ILE A 69 -2.42 -7.02 3.79
CA ILE A 69 -2.82 -5.82 4.53
C ILE A 69 -2.30 -5.86 5.97
N LEU A 70 -2.40 -7.02 6.65
CA LEU A 70 -1.92 -7.19 8.02
C LEU A 70 -0.39 -7.13 8.09
N ASN A 71 0.32 -7.73 7.14
CA ASN A 71 1.77 -7.68 7.04
C ASN A 71 2.26 -6.22 6.90
N LEU A 72 1.64 -5.41 6.05
CA LEU A 72 1.95 -3.99 5.97
C LEU A 72 1.63 -3.27 7.30
N LYS A 73 0.42 -3.46 7.84
CA LYS A 73 -0.04 -2.70 9.01
C LYS A 73 0.69 -3.01 10.31
N TYR A 74 1.03 -4.27 10.55
CA TYR A 74 1.49 -4.74 11.86
C TYR A 74 2.91 -5.33 11.86
N HIS A 75 3.37 -5.83 10.72
CA HIS A 75 4.71 -6.42 10.57
C HIS A 75 5.68 -5.53 9.80
N LYS A 76 5.28 -4.29 9.47
CA LYS A 76 6.11 -3.31 8.73
C LYS A 76 6.68 -3.86 7.42
N SER A 77 5.98 -4.80 6.79
CA SER A 77 6.41 -5.38 5.53
C SER A 77 6.16 -4.41 4.38
N PHE A 78 7.16 -3.59 4.03
CA PHE A 78 7.07 -2.66 2.91
C PHE A 78 6.95 -3.39 1.56
N ILE A 79 7.44 -4.64 1.48
CA ILE A 79 7.22 -5.51 0.31
C ILE A 79 5.71 -5.78 0.13
N ALA A 80 4.97 -6.05 1.21
CA ALA A 80 3.51 -6.18 1.15
C ALA A 80 2.87 -4.86 0.67
N GLY A 81 3.43 -3.71 1.04
CA GLY A 81 3.02 -2.39 0.54
C GLY A 81 3.22 -2.25 -0.96
N LYS A 82 4.38 -2.65 -1.50
CA LYS A 82 4.65 -2.68 -2.94
C LYS A 82 3.64 -3.58 -3.68
N VAL A 83 3.44 -4.81 -3.21
CA VAL A 83 2.45 -5.75 -3.80
C VAL A 83 1.04 -5.17 -3.79
N LEU A 84 0.59 -4.57 -2.68
CA LEU A 84 -0.73 -3.95 -2.60
C LEU A 84 -0.87 -2.76 -3.55
N ALA A 85 0.19 -1.95 -3.71
CA ALA A 85 0.22 -0.85 -4.67
C ALA A 85 0.12 -1.36 -6.11
N ASP A 86 0.85 -2.43 -6.47
CA ASP A 86 0.75 -3.09 -7.79
C ASP A 86 -0.68 -3.55 -8.09
N LEU A 87 -1.37 -4.14 -7.10
CA LEU A 87 -2.77 -4.56 -7.26
C LEU A 87 -3.70 -3.36 -7.50
N LEU A 88 -3.47 -2.23 -6.84
CA LEU A 88 -4.23 -0.99 -7.06
C LEU A 88 -3.91 -0.38 -8.44
N CYS A 89 -2.65 -0.35 -8.86
CA CYS A 89 -2.26 0.10 -10.20
C CYS A 89 -2.96 -0.72 -11.29
N GLN A 90 -3.12 -2.03 -11.10
CA GLN A 90 -3.85 -2.87 -12.05
C GLN A 90 -5.29 -2.40 -12.25
N ILE A 91 -6.00 -2.02 -11.18
CA ILE A 91 -7.38 -1.48 -11.30
C ILE A 91 -7.37 -0.18 -12.09
N ILE A 92 -6.44 0.73 -11.76
CA ILE A 92 -6.33 2.04 -12.43
C ILE A 92 -6.14 1.85 -13.93
N ILE A 93 -5.24 0.93 -14.31
CA ILE A 93 -4.93 0.63 -15.72
C ILE A 93 -6.11 -0.08 -16.39
N GLU A 94 -6.68 -1.13 -15.78
CA GLU A 94 -7.83 -1.90 -16.30
C GLU A 94 -9.04 -1.01 -16.57
N LYS A 95 -9.28 -0.03 -15.69
CA LYS A 95 -10.39 0.92 -15.79
C LYS A 95 -10.06 2.16 -16.62
N LYS A 96 -8.82 2.29 -17.09
CA LYS A 96 -8.36 3.46 -17.86
C LYS A 96 -8.66 4.78 -17.15
N LEU A 97 -8.44 4.83 -15.82
CA LEU A 97 -8.74 6.01 -15.04
C LEU A 97 -7.75 7.13 -15.35
N SER A 98 -8.27 8.33 -15.62
CA SER A 98 -7.46 9.55 -15.66
C SER A 98 -7.33 10.10 -14.23
N ILE A 99 -6.11 10.18 -13.70
CA ILE A 99 -5.83 10.61 -12.34
C ILE A 99 -4.76 11.70 -12.39
N ASP A 100 -5.09 12.89 -11.90
CA ASP A 100 -4.17 14.03 -11.87
C ASP A 100 -3.25 13.99 -10.65
N CYS A 101 -3.73 13.48 -9.51
CA CYS A 101 -2.94 13.36 -8.28
C CYS A 101 -3.49 12.28 -7.36
N ILE A 102 -2.66 11.86 -6.42
CA ILE A 102 -3.01 10.90 -5.37
C ILE A 102 -3.00 11.60 -4.02
N CYS A 103 -4.12 11.56 -3.32
CA CYS A 103 -4.20 11.95 -1.92
C CYS A 103 -4.38 10.72 -1.05
N TYR A 104 -3.83 10.72 0.16
CA TYR A 104 -3.96 9.59 1.07
C TYR A 104 -4.60 10.01 2.40
N VAL A 105 -5.36 9.08 3.00
CA VAL A 105 -6.01 9.30 4.29
C VAL A 105 -4.96 9.46 5.39
N PRO A 106 -5.01 10.54 6.19
CA PRO A 106 -4.08 10.74 7.30
C PRO A 106 -4.31 9.74 8.43
N ILE A 107 -3.24 9.44 9.16
CA ILE A 107 -3.25 8.57 10.34
C ILE A 107 -3.34 9.41 11.62
N SER A 108 -3.93 8.87 12.70
CA SER A 108 -3.91 9.52 14.01
C SER A 108 -2.49 9.54 14.60
N LYS A 109 -2.20 10.55 15.45
CA LYS A 109 -0.89 10.68 16.11
C LYS A 109 -0.52 9.44 16.92
N ASP A 110 -1.49 8.86 17.64
CA ASP A 110 -1.28 7.64 18.42
C ASP A 110 -0.99 6.43 17.54
N SER A 111 -1.72 6.27 16.44
CA SER A 111 -1.48 5.19 15.49
C SER A 111 -0.13 5.37 14.79
N LEU A 112 0.28 6.60 14.51
CA LEU A 112 1.59 6.90 13.93
C LEU A 112 2.72 6.55 14.91
N LYS A 113 2.59 6.91 16.21
CA LYS A 113 3.56 6.52 17.25
C LYS A 113 3.69 5.01 17.38
N LYS A 114 2.57 4.27 17.41
CA LYS A 114 2.55 2.81 17.53
C LYS A 114 3.13 2.11 16.30
N ARG A 115 2.83 2.59 15.11
CA ARG A 115 3.14 1.93 13.83
C ARG A 115 4.44 2.43 13.20
N GLY A 116 4.80 3.69 13.42
CA GLY A 116 5.98 4.36 12.88
C GLY A 116 5.77 4.93 11.47
N PHE A 117 4.67 4.63 10.80
CA PHE A 117 4.37 5.09 9.44
C PHE A 117 2.88 5.09 9.13
N ASN A 118 2.49 5.84 8.08
CA ASN A 118 1.14 5.81 7.51
C ASN A 118 1.11 4.82 6.34
N GLN A 119 0.34 3.73 6.46
CA GLN A 119 0.21 2.71 5.42
C GLN A 119 -0.39 3.27 4.11
N CYS A 120 -1.31 4.23 4.19
CA CYS A 120 -1.89 4.86 3.00
C CYS A 120 -0.86 5.70 2.25
N SER A 121 0.04 6.40 2.98
CA SER A 121 1.16 7.12 2.38
C SER A 121 2.15 6.16 1.69
N VAL A 122 2.42 4.98 2.28
CA VAL A 122 3.26 3.96 1.64
C VAL A 122 2.65 3.50 0.33
N LEU A 123 1.34 3.20 0.30
CA LEU A 123 0.65 2.81 -0.93
C LEU A 123 0.69 3.94 -1.97
N ALA A 124 0.33 5.17 -1.58
CA ALA A 124 0.33 6.33 -2.47
C ALA A 124 1.69 6.57 -3.13
N LYS A 125 2.78 6.50 -2.36
CA LYS A 125 4.14 6.68 -2.87
C LYS A 125 4.55 5.57 -3.86
N ASN A 126 4.19 4.31 -3.58
CA ASN A 126 4.47 3.22 -4.51
C ASN A 126 3.65 3.34 -5.80
N ILE A 127 2.35 3.68 -5.72
CA ILE A 127 1.50 3.93 -6.90
C ILE A 127 2.07 5.08 -7.73
N SER A 128 2.44 6.18 -7.08
CA SER A 128 3.10 7.34 -7.71
C SER A 128 4.37 6.94 -8.47
N SER A 129 5.19 6.10 -7.86
CA SER A 129 6.43 5.62 -8.50
C SER A 129 6.18 4.72 -9.72
N ILE A 130 5.07 3.96 -9.72
CA ILE A 130 4.71 3.04 -10.82
C ILE A 130 4.04 3.78 -11.97
N LEU A 131 3.11 4.69 -11.66
CA LEU A 131 2.25 5.36 -12.66
C LEU A 131 2.69 6.79 -13.00
N ASP A 132 3.75 7.30 -12.35
CA ASP A 132 4.25 8.68 -12.48
C ASP A 132 3.17 9.74 -12.16
N ILE A 133 2.31 9.47 -11.17
CA ILE A 133 1.25 10.35 -10.70
C ILE A 133 1.71 11.06 -9.43
N PRO A 134 1.61 12.40 -9.31
CA PRO A 134 2.07 13.12 -8.12
C PRO A 134 1.25 12.79 -6.87
N VAL A 135 1.93 12.67 -5.72
CA VAL A 135 1.28 12.54 -4.41
C VAL A 135 1.18 13.92 -3.77
N ILE A 136 -0.02 14.29 -3.32
CA ILE A 136 -0.31 15.54 -2.64
C ILE A 136 -0.73 15.23 -1.19
N ASP A 137 0.02 15.73 -0.21
CA ASP A 137 -0.30 15.64 1.20
C ASP A 137 -1.17 16.83 1.62
N CYS A 138 -2.46 16.78 1.27
CA CYS A 138 -3.42 17.87 1.45
C CYS A 138 -4.45 17.61 2.55
N LEU A 139 -4.41 16.44 3.20
CA LEU A 139 -5.40 16.05 4.20
C LEU A 139 -4.78 15.98 5.60
N VAL A 140 -5.44 16.57 6.58
CA VAL A 140 -5.03 16.53 7.97
C VAL A 140 -6.13 15.94 8.84
N LYS A 141 -5.78 15.03 9.74
CA LYS A 141 -6.71 14.51 10.74
C LYS A 141 -6.90 15.53 11.86
N VAL A 142 -8.03 16.21 11.85
CA VAL A 142 -8.36 17.28 12.80
C VAL A 142 -8.90 16.78 14.14
N LYS A 143 -9.44 15.55 14.19
CA LYS A 143 -10.05 14.96 15.38
C LYS A 143 -9.51 13.56 15.62
N GLU A 144 -9.06 13.29 16.84
CA GLU A 144 -8.73 11.91 17.24
C GLU A 144 -10.02 11.11 17.42
N THR A 145 -10.04 9.92 16.83
CA THR A 145 -11.21 9.02 16.85
C THR A 145 -10.78 7.65 17.35
N LYS A 146 -11.71 6.89 17.91
CA LYS A 146 -11.47 5.52 18.35
C LYS A 146 -11.12 4.62 17.16
N GLU A 147 -10.33 3.57 17.40
CA GLU A 147 -10.02 2.60 16.36
C GLU A 147 -11.30 1.92 15.85
N GLN A 148 -11.56 2.00 14.56
CA GLN A 148 -12.77 1.48 13.90
C GLN A 148 -13.06 0.00 14.22
N LYS A 149 -12.00 -0.80 14.47
CA LYS A 149 -12.14 -2.22 14.82
C LYS A 149 -12.78 -2.46 16.19
N LEU A 150 -12.75 -1.46 17.08
CA LEU A 150 -13.32 -1.52 18.44
C LEU A 150 -14.78 -1.05 18.47
N LEU A 151 -15.32 -0.57 17.34
CA LEU A 151 -16.63 0.05 17.25
C LEU A 151 -17.65 -0.88 16.59
N GLY A 152 -18.89 -0.85 17.07
CA GLY A 152 -20.04 -1.45 16.43
C GLY A 152 -20.42 -0.73 15.12
N LYS A 153 -21.34 -1.31 14.34
CA LYS A 153 -21.74 -0.77 13.03
C LYS A 153 -22.25 0.67 13.13
N GLU A 154 -23.10 0.98 14.08
CA GLU A 154 -23.69 2.32 14.28
C GLU A 154 -22.66 3.34 14.78
N GLU A 155 -21.75 2.91 15.66
CA GLU A 155 -20.68 3.77 16.18
C GLU A 155 -19.67 4.14 15.10
N ARG A 156 -19.42 3.26 14.12
CA ARG A 156 -18.54 3.55 12.98
C ARG A 156 -19.06 4.68 12.09
N MET A 157 -20.38 4.82 12.00
CA MET A 157 -21.03 5.88 11.21
C MET A 157 -20.91 7.24 11.90
N LYS A 158 -20.72 7.28 13.22
CA LYS A 158 -20.63 8.51 14.03
C LYS A 158 -19.19 8.90 14.36
N ASN A 159 -18.21 8.03 14.08
CA ASN A 159 -16.81 8.21 14.42
C ASN A 159 -16.09 9.02 13.30
#